data_ca11ff8a80530a5ff34a9c8e1433f88f
#
_entry.id   ca11ff8a80530a5ff34a9c8e1433f88f
#
_cell.length_a   1.000
_cell.length_b   1.000
_cell.length_c   1.000
_cell.angle_alpha   90.00
_cell.angle_beta   90.00
_cell.angle_gamma   90.00
#
_symmetry.space_group_name_H-M   'P 1'
#
loop_
_entity.id
_entity.type
_entity.pdbx_description
1 polymer ?
#
loop_
_entity_poly.entity_id
_entity_poly.type
_entity_poly.pdbx_seq_one_letter_code
_entity_poly.pdbx_strand_id
1 'polypeptide(L)'
;TLATSSAASDVYKRQALVDPVYDYMDAYLERLEKDGLTLVYAIATHTHADHITACFSLREQLGCDYVMSHETASLGVTMYMDDEEKIMLGSIPIQFHAAPGHTNDSMIVHVPGYMMTGDFLFNGDGGVGRDDLPSGRVQVHWEALQVLERFEGHTVVCSGHDPPGTEMKSLDWNRDHNPVLSMTSFESFKAWQEATAAKPV
;
A
#
# COMPACT_ATOMS: atom_id res chain seq x y z
N THR A 1 15.18 -5.43 -6.11
CA THR A 1 13.94 -4.91 -6.72
C THR A 1 13.68 -3.56 -6.10
N LEU A 2 13.70 -2.48 -6.86
CA LEU A 2 13.28 -1.16 -6.39
C LEU A 2 11.78 -1.31 -6.04
N ALA A 3 11.46 -1.30 -4.75
CA ALA A 3 10.09 -1.08 -4.34
C ALA A 3 9.69 0.25 -4.99
N THR A 4 8.74 0.22 -5.90
CA THR A 4 8.26 1.40 -6.58
C THR A 4 7.40 2.18 -5.59
N SER A 5 8.04 3.07 -4.82
CA SER A 5 7.27 4.09 -4.13
C SER A 5 6.56 4.91 -5.20
N SER A 6 5.23 4.80 -5.25
CA SER A 6 4.43 5.61 -6.16
C SER A 6 4.52 7.07 -5.72
N ALA A 7 4.97 7.95 -6.62
CA ALA A 7 5.05 9.38 -6.35
C ALA A 7 3.93 10.10 -7.11
N ALA A 8 3.05 10.79 -6.38
CA ALA A 8 2.12 11.76 -6.96
C ALA A 8 2.79 13.14 -6.98
N SER A 9 2.73 13.86 -8.09
CA SER A 9 3.27 15.21 -8.24
C SER A 9 2.18 16.16 -8.69
N ASP A 10 2.03 17.27 -8.00
CA ASP A 10 1.15 18.35 -8.44
C ASP A 10 1.90 19.44 -9.23
N VAL A 11 1.16 20.40 -9.82
CA VAL A 11 1.70 21.51 -10.58
C VAL A 11 2.64 22.42 -9.77
N TYR A 12 2.63 22.34 -8.44
CA TYR A 12 3.49 23.09 -7.53
C TYR A 12 4.70 22.27 -7.09
N LYS A 13 5.00 21.15 -7.76
CA LYS A 13 6.11 20.23 -7.43
C LYS A 13 6.03 19.61 -6.02
N ARG A 14 4.83 19.52 -5.45
CA ARG A 14 4.61 18.80 -4.20
C ARG A 14 4.53 17.30 -4.46
N GLN A 15 5.08 16.51 -3.55
CA GLN A 15 5.20 15.06 -3.66
C GLN A 15 4.57 14.37 -2.46
N ALA A 16 4.02 13.17 -2.71
CA ALA A 16 3.78 12.15 -1.72
C ALA A 16 4.59 10.91 -2.08
N LEU A 17 5.23 10.27 -1.11
CA LEU A 17 5.86 8.97 -1.25
C LEU A 17 5.02 7.96 -0.48
N VAL A 18 4.73 6.82 -1.11
CA VAL A 18 4.00 5.70 -0.48
C VAL A 18 4.96 4.54 -0.31
N ASP A 19 5.01 3.99 0.90
CA ASP A 19 5.90 2.90 1.33
C ASP A 19 7.39 3.14 1.01
N PRO A 20 7.96 4.29 1.38
CA PRO A 20 9.37 4.54 1.17
C PRO A 20 10.22 3.68 2.08
N VAL A 21 11.20 2.98 1.49
CA VAL A 21 12.13 2.07 2.18
C VAL A 21 13.34 2.84 2.69
N TYR A 22 13.76 2.61 3.95
CA TYR A 22 14.85 3.34 4.58
C TYR A 22 16.18 3.20 3.85
N ASP A 23 16.48 2.03 3.31
CA ASP A 23 17.73 1.77 2.57
C ASP A 23 17.89 2.62 1.31
N TYR A 24 16.80 3.25 0.83
CA TYR A 24 16.81 4.13 -0.34
C TYR A 24 16.69 5.63 0.01
N MET A 25 16.88 6.01 1.29
CA MET A 25 16.77 7.40 1.75
C MET A 25 17.56 8.38 0.88
N ASP A 26 18.84 8.08 0.63
CA ASP A 26 19.72 8.97 -0.15
C ASP A 26 19.17 9.18 -1.57
N ALA A 27 18.64 8.13 -2.19
CA ALA A 27 18.06 8.21 -3.54
C ALA A 27 16.79 9.08 -3.56
N TYR A 28 15.95 9.02 -2.52
CA TYR A 28 14.78 9.90 -2.42
C TYR A 28 15.19 11.36 -2.24
N LEU A 29 16.14 11.64 -1.36
CA LEU A 29 16.64 12.99 -1.10
C LEU A 29 17.28 13.60 -2.35
N GLU A 30 18.17 12.84 -3.02
CA GLU A 30 18.79 13.25 -4.27
C GLU A 30 17.75 13.56 -5.36
N ARG A 31 16.72 12.72 -5.47
CA ARG A 31 15.67 12.93 -6.47
C ARG A 31 14.83 14.17 -6.17
N LEU A 32 14.46 14.40 -4.93
CA LEU A 32 13.71 15.58 -4.49
C LEU A 32 14.52 16.86 -4.77
N GLU A 33 15.81 16.87 -4.41
CA GLU A 33 16.69 18.01 -4.63
C GLU A 33 16.90 18.29 -6.14
N LYS A 34 17.28 17.26 -6.90
CA LYS A 34 17.55 17.37 -8.34
C LYS A 34 16.39 17.94 -9.14
N ASP A 35 15.18 17.52 -8.84
CA ASP A 35 13.98 17.93 -9.56
C ASP A 35 13.30 19.15 -8.92
N GLY A 36 13.82 19.63 -7.79
CA GLY A 36 13.29 20.77 -7.02
C GLY A 36 11.89 20.46 -6.49
N LEU A 37 11.70 19.27 -5.93
CA LEU A 37 10.44 18.76 -5.42
C LEU A 37 10.35 18.97 -3.90
N THR A 38 9.14 19.19 -3.40
CA THR A 38 8.86 19.28 -1.96
C THR A 38 8.04 18.08 -1.52
N LEU A 39 8.58 17.25 -0.64
CA LEU A 39 7.83 16.16 -0.02
C LEU A 39 6.85 16.73 1.01
N VAL A 40 5.57 16.46 0.81
CA VAL A 40 4.48 16.87 1.72
C VAL A 40 4.03 15.72 2.59
N TYR A 41 3.92 14.52 2.02
CA TYR A 41 3.45 13.33 2.70
C TYR A 41 4.41 12.15 2.48
N ALA A 42 4.78 11.49 3.57
CA ALA A 42 5.37 10.16 3.58
C ALA A 42 4.32 9.20 4.16
N ILE A 43 3.79 8.32 3.33
CA ILE A 43 2.64 7.47 3.65
C ILE A 43 3.11 6.03 3.77
N ALA A 44 2.74 5.33 4.84
CA ALA A 44 2.89 3.89 4.90
C ALA A 44 1.51 3.24 4.82
N THR A 45 1.35 2.28 3.90
CA THR A 45 0.09 1.54 3.71
C THR A 45 -0.22 0.66 4.90
N HIS A 46 0.80 0.18 5.61
CA HIS A 46 0.68 -0.71 6.76
C HIS A 46 1.98 -0.73 7.58
N THR A 47 1.99 -1.40 8.71
CA THR A 47 3.21 -1.69 9.48
C THR A 47 4.00 -2.80 8.78
N HIS A 48 5.12 -2.44 8.15
CA HIS A 48 5.97 -3.36 7.41
C HIS A 48 6.77 -4.28 8.35
N ALA A 49 6.85 -5.56 7.99
CA ALA A 49 7.64 -6.56 8.71
C ALA A 49 8.96 -6.92 7.99
N ASP A 50 9.06 -6.64 6.71
CA ASP A 50 10.13 -7.02 5.79
C ASP A 50 11.23 -5.97 5.63
N HIS A 51 10.91 -4.68 5.91
CA HIS A 51 11.86 -3.58 5.83
C HIS A 51 11.56 -2.47 6.85
N ILE A 52 12.53 -1.58 7.05
CA ILE A 52 12.35 -0.37 7.84
C ILE A 52 11.76 0.72 6.93
N THR A 53 10.61 1.28 7.32
CA THR A 53 10.04 2.43 6.60
C THR A 53 10.90 3.68 6.74
N ALA A 54 11.04 4.44 5.66
CA ALA A 54 11.69 5.75 5.67
C ALA A 54 10.79 6.88 6.17
N CYS A 55 9.49 6.65 6.38
CA CYS A 55 8.52 7.71 6.69
C CYS A 55 8.92 8.57 7.90
N PHE A 56 9.35 7.93 8.99
CA PHE A 56 9.82 8.65 10.19
C PHE A 56 11.02 9.54 9.87
N SER A 57 12.04 9.00 9.18
CA SER A 57 13.27 9.74 8.87
C SER A 57 13.04 10.87 7.87
N LEU A 58 12.17 10.67 6.88
CA LEU A 58 11.75 11.70 5.94
C LEU A 58 11.02 12.84 6.67
N ARG A 59 10.13 12.52 7.61
CA ARG A 59 9.47 13.51 8.46
C ARG A 59 10.48 14.34 9.25
N GLU A 60 11.44 13.69 9.92
CA GLU A 60 12.46 14.38 10.74
C GLU A 60 13.37 15.29 9.91
N GLN A 61 13.72 14.86 8.67
CA GLN A 61 14.66 15.62 7.84
C GLN A 61 13.99 16.70 7.00
N LEU A 62 12.79 16.47 6.51
CA LEU A 62 12.12 17.33 5.54
C LEU A 62 10.89 18.06 6.09
N GLY A 63 10.39 17.66 7.26
CA GLY A 63 9.21 18.25 7.89
C GLY A 63 7.90 17.90 7.18
N CYS A 64 7.88 16.82 6.39
CA CYS A 64 6.64 16.29 5.81
C CYS A 64 5.78 15.58 6.85
N ASP A 65 4.49 15.38 6.58
CA ASP A 65 3.66 14.55 7.43
C ASP A 65 3.92 13.06 7.19
N TYR A 66 4.03 12.32 8.29
CA TYR A 66 4.03 10.86 8.29
C TYR A 66 2.60 10.37 8.48
N VAL A 67 2.05 9.72 7.45
CA VAL A 67 0.64 9.34 7.36
C VAL A 67 0.47 7.84 7.48
N MET A 68 -0.42 7.38 8.34
CA MET A 68 -0.82 5.97 8.50
C MET A 68 -2.28 5.85 8.94
N SER A 69 -2.77 4.62 8.98
CA SER A 69 -4.06 4.26 9.58
C SER A 69 -4.12 4.64 11.06
N HIS A 70 -5.30 5.00 11.55
CA HIS A 70 -5.57 5.19 12.98
C HIS A 70 -5.34 3.92 13.81
N GLU A 71 -5.44 2.75 13.18
CA GLU A 71 -5.22 1.43 13.82
C GLU A 71 -3.73 1.10 14.04
N THR A 72 -2.81 1.95 13.57
CA THR A 72 -1.38 1.68 13.69
C THR A 72 -0.87 1.83 15.12
N ALA A 73 0.08 0.95 15.48
CA ALA A 73 0.89 1.10 16.69
C ALA A 73 2.25 1.78 16.43
N SER A 74 2.52 2.21 15.18
CA SER A 74 3.78 2.84 14.80
C SER A 74 3.98 4.19 15.48
N LEU A 75 5.22 4.44 15.92
CA LEU A 75 5.56 5.70 16.57
C LEU A 75 5.92 6.77 15.53
N GLY A 76 5.65 8.03 15.88
CA GLY A 76 6.05 9.18 15.09
C GLY A 76 5.11 9.53 13.94
N VAL A 77 3.99 8.87 13.82
CA VAL A 77 2.91 9.26 12.89
C VAL A 77 2.37 10.63 13.28
N THR A 78 2.21 11.53 12.31
CA THR A 78 1.70 12.90 12.53
C THR A 78 0.28 13.07 12.02
N MET A 79 -0.13 12.23 11.08
CA MET A 79 -1.46 12.28 10.50
C MET A 79 -2.05 10.87 10.43
N TYR A 80 -3.15 10.66 11.14
CA TYR A 80 -3.87 9.40 11.20
C TYR A 80 -5.10 9.45 10.29
N MET A 81 -5.33 8.37 9.53
CA MET A 81 -6.41 8.29 8.56
C MET A 81 -7.39 7.18 8.92
N ASP A 82 -8.67 7.50 8.80
CA ASP A 82 -9.77 6.55 8.90
C ASP A 82 -10.26 6.12 7.50
N ASP A 83 -11.16 5.12 7.47
CA ASP A 83 -11.77 4.65 6.20
C ASP A 83 -12.48 5.80 5.47
N GLU A 84 -12.28 5.87 4.16
CA GLU A 84 -12.83 6.87 3.25
C GLU A 84 -12.35 8.32 3.45
N GLU A 85 -11.46 8.58 4.39
CA GLU A 85 -10.88 9.91 4.56
C GLU A 85 -9.99 10.32 3.38
N LYS A 86 -9.84 11.64 3.22
CA LYS A 86 -9.10 12.26 2.11
C LYS A 86 -8.18 13.36 2.59
N ILE A 87 -7.00 13.39 1.99
CA ILE A 87 -6.11 14.57 2.04
C ILE A 87 -5.86 15.09 0.62
N MET A 88 -5.34 16.28 0.50
CA MET A 88 -5.10 16.91 -0.80
C MET A 88 -3.61 17.15 -1.04
N LEU A 89 -3.09 16.59 -2.13
CA LEU A 89 -1.80 16.97 -2.66
C LEU A 89 -2.03 17.98 -3.81
N GLY A 90 -2.11 19.25 -3.45
CA GLY A 90 -2.55 20.27 -4.39
C GLY A 90 -4.00 20.07 -4.81
N SER A 91 -4.22 19.81 -6.09
CA SER A 91 -5.54 19.47 -6.64
C SER A 91 -5.81 17.97 -6.70
N ILE A 92 -4.82 17.13 -6.35
CA ILE A 92 -4.94 15.68 -6.41
C ILE A 92 -5.50 15.17 -5.08
N PRO A 93 -6.67 14.54 -5.06
CA PRO A 93 -7.17 13.86 -3.86
C PRO A 93 -6.40 12.57 -3.64
N ILE A 94 -5.98 12.33 -2.41
CA ILE A 94 -5.46 11.04 -1.92
C ILE A 94 -6.50 10.53 -0.94
N GLN A 95 -7.16 9.43 -1.27
CA GLN A 95 -8.19 8.81 -0.44
C GLN A 95 -7.67 7.52 0.19
N PHE A 96 -8.05 7.28 1.42
CA PHE A 96 -7.63 6.12 2.20
C PHE A 96 -8.82 5.18 2.39
N HIS A 97 -8.59 3.88 2.22
CA HIS A 97 -9.61 2.86 2.44
C HIS A 97 -9.05 1.78 3.36
N ALA A 98 -9.72 1.53 4.47
CA ALA A 98 -9.32 0.46 5.39
C ALA A 98 -9.38 -0.90 4.67
N ALA A 99 -8.29 -1.64 4.75
CA ALA A 99 -8.13 -2.95 4.11
C ALA A 99 -7.37 -3.91 5.06
N PRO A 100 -7.87 -4.12 6.30
CA PRO A 100 -7.20 -4.95 7.28
C PRO A 100 -7.16 -6.43 6.87
N GLY A 101 -6.16 -7.15 7.36
CA GLY A 101 -6.05 -8.59 7.11
C GLY A 101 -4.61 -9.05 7.12
N HIS A 102 -3.77 -8.57 6.22
CA HIS A 102 -2.32 -8.75 6.28
C HIS A 102 -1.76 -8.17 7.59
N THR A 103 -2.10 -6.92 7.88
CA THR A 103 -1.97 -6.30 9.19
C THR A 103 -3.29 -5.64 9.59
N ASN A 104 -3.45 -5.29 10.88
CA ASN A 104 -4.66 -4.61 11.35
C ASN A 104 -4.78 -3.18 10.80
N ASP A 105 -3.65 -2.53 10.55
CA ASP A 105 -3.55 -1.13 10.08
C ASP A 105 -3.40 -1.00 8.55
N SER A 106 -3.60 -2.09 7.80
CA SER A 106 -3.51 -2.05 6.34
C SER A 106 -4.57 -1.14 5.72
N MET A 107 -4.11 -0.32 4.75
CA MET A 107 -4.95 0.59 3.97
C MET A 107 -4.60 0.52 2.49
N ILE A 108 -5.59 0.75 1.64
CA ILE A 108 -5.37 1.12 0.23
C ILE A 108 -5.29 2.64 0.13
N VAL A 109 -4.23 3.15 -0.49
CA VAL A 109 -4.06 4.57 -0.81
C VAL A 109 -4.46 4.79 -2.25
N HIS A 110 -5.56 5.52 -2.47
CA HIS A 110 -6.18 5.71 -3.79
C HIS A 110 -5.97 7.15 -4.28
N VAL A 111 -5.48 7.27 -5.51
CA VAL A 111 -5.43 8.51 -6.27
C VAL A 111 -6.11 8.27 -7.62
N PRO A 112 -6.55 9.31 -8.36
CA PRO A 112 -7.23 9.13 -9.63
C PRO A 112 -6.48 8.19 -10.59
N GLY A 113 -7.11 7.05 -10.89
CA GLY A 113 -6.58 6.02 -11.80
C GLY A 113 -5.64 4.98 -11.18
N TYR A 114 -5.21 5.13 -9.92
CA TYR A 114 -4.23 4.24 -9.29
C TYR A 114 -4.63 3.91 -7.84
N MET A 115 -4.39 2.67 -7.41
CA MET A 115 -4.49 2.25 -6.02
C MET A 115 -3.17 1.60 -5.57
N MET A 116 -2.59 2.10 -4.49
CA MET A 116 -1.44 1.51 -3.81
C MET A 116 -1.99 0.58 -2.74
N THR A 117 -1.83 -0.73 -2.95
CA THR A 117 -2.48 -1.76 -2.13
C THR A 117 -1.57 -2.32 -1.04
N GLY A 118 -0.30 -1.90 -1.00
CA GLY A 118 0.68 -2.51 -0.10
C GLY A 118 0.65 -4.04 -0.23
N ASP A 119 0.58 -4.72 0.89
CA ASP A 119 0.50 -6.19 0.95
C ASP A 119 -0.93 -6.72 1.08
N PHE A 120 -1.92 -5.88 0.89
CA PHE A 120 -3.32 -6.32 0.86
C PHE A 120 -3.66 -7.10 -0.41
N LEU A 121 -3.17 -6.65 -1.57
CA LEU A 121 -3.42 -7.28 -2.88
C LEU A 121 -2.17 -7.18 -3.75
N PHE A 122 -1.76 -8.30 -4.36
CA PHE A 122 -0.68 -8.37 -5.35
C PHE A 122 -1.24 -8.58 -6.76
N ASN A 123 -0.42 -8.31 -7.78
CA ASN A 123 -0.82 -8.53 -9.16
C ASN A 123 -0.78 -10.03 -9.54
N GLY A 124 -1.81 -10.49 -10.24
CA GLY A 124 -1.91 -11.83 -10.82
C GLY A 124 -1.71 -12.95 -9.80
N ASP A 125 -0.82 -13.89 -10.12
CA ASP A 125 -0.55 -15.08 -9.30
C ASP A 125 0.03 -14.76 -7.90
N GLY A 126 0.40 -13.51 -7.64
CA GLY A 126 0.82 -13.06 -6.32
C GLY A 126 -0.27 -13.21 -5.25
N GLY A 127 -1.53 -13.16 -5.67
CA GLY A 127 -2.66 -13.28 -4.75
C GLY A 127 -2.76 -12.12 -3.79
N VAL A 128 -2.65 -12.39 -2.49
CA VAL A 128 -2.68 -11.40 -1.40
C VAL A 128 -1.55 -11.65 -0.42
N GLY A 129 -1.23 -10.66 0.40
CA GLY A 129 -0.23 -10.80 1.46
C GLY A 129 -0.64 -11.86 2.48
N ARG A 130 0.37 -12.48 3.10
CA ARG A 130 0.16 -13.46 4.18
C ARG A 130 -0.49 -12.78 5.39
N ASP A 131 -1.28 -13.52 6.14
CA ASP A 131 -2.03 -13.03 7.31
C ASP A 131 -1.62 -13.70 8.64
N ASP A 132 -0.53 -14.46 8.62
CA ASP A 132 0.05 -15.12 9.80
C ASP A 132 1.02 -14.22 10.60
N LEU A 133 1.03 -12.92 10.33
CA LEU A 133 1.72 -11.90 11.11
C LEU A 133 1.00 -11.66 12.47
N PRO A 134 1.67 -11.06 13.46
CA PRO A 134 1.09 -10.87 14.80
C PRO A 134 -0.28 -10.17 14.82
N SER A 135 -0.50 -9.21 13.91
CA SER A 135 -1.79 -8.52 13.76
C SER A 135 -2.64 -9.01 12.59
N GLY A 136 -2.15 -9.95 11.78
CA GLY A 136 -2.87 -10.56 10.67
C GLY A 136 -4.08 -11.37 11.12
N ARG A 137 -5.12 -11.42 10.27
CA ARG A 137 -6.37 -12.13 10.54
C ARG A 137 -7.01 -12.59 9.25
N VAL A 138 -6.97 -13.90 8.98
CA VAL A 138 -7.51 -14.51 7.74
C VAL A 138 -8.97 -14.16 7.49
N GLN A 139 -9.81 -14.22 8.51
CA GLN A 139 -11.24 -13.89 8.39
C GLN A 139 -11.44 -12.43 8.02
N VAL A 140 -10.71 -11.54 8.69
CA VAL A 140 -10.80 -10.09 8.46
C VAL A 140 -10.31 -9.75 7.05
N HIS A 141 -9.23 -10.40 6.58
CA HIS A 141 -8.72 -10.21 5.22
C HIS A 141 -9.75 -10.61 4.16
N TRP A 142 -10.37 -11.78 4.33
CA TRP A 142 -11.45 -12.23 3.45
C TRP A 142 -12.60 -11.23 3.37
N GLU A 143 -13.06 -10.76 4.51
CA GLU A 143 -14.14 -9.76 4.58
C GLU A 143 -13.72 -8.42 3.98
N ALA A 144 -12.48 -8.00 4.20
CA ALA A 144 -11.95 -6.75 3.67
C ALA A 144 -11.80 -6.74 2.14
N LEU A 145 -11.68 -7.91 1.47
CA LEU A 145 -11.64 -7.97 0.00
C LEU A 145 -12.83 -7.29 -0.67
N GLN A 146 -13.95 -7.15 0.04
CA GLN A 146 -15.13 -6.42 -0.44
C GLN A 146 -14.85 -4.92 -0.69
N VAL A 147 -13.79 -4.35 -0.10
CA VAL A 147 -13.40 -2.96 -0.35
C VAL A 147 -13.08 -2.72 -1.83
N LEU A 148 -12.64 -3.76 -2.54
CA LEU A 148 -12.30 -3.68 -3.97
C LEU A 148 -13.51 -3.37 -4.87
N GLU A 149 -14.74 -3.58 -4.39
CA GLU A 149 -15.96 -3.19 -5.09
C GLU A 149 -16.18 -1.67 -5.13
N ARG A 150 -15.47 -0.91 -4.30
CA ARG A 150 -15.52 0.56 -4.29
C ARG A 150 -14.75 1.20 -5.45
N PHE A 151 -13.91 0.42 -6.17
CA PHE A 151 -13.02 0.93 -7.20
C PHE A 151 -13.50 0.55 -8.60
N GLU A 152 -13.27 1.48 -9.53
CA GLU A 152 -13.51 1.21 -10.94
C GLU A 152 -12.52 0.17 -11.48
N GLY A 153 -12.99 -0.73 -12.33
CA GLY A 153 -12.19 -1.87 -12.80
C GLY A 153 -10.93 -1.48 -13.58
N HIS A 154 -10.89 -0.30 -14.18
CA HIS A 154 -9.71 0.21 -14.88
C HIS A 154 -8.63 0.79 -13.95
N THR A 155 -8.89 0.93 -12.66
CA THR A 155 -7.91 1.43 -11.68
C THR A 155 -6.69 0.50 -11.64
N VAL A 156 -5.51 1.08 -11.78
CA VAL A 156 -4.23 0.34 -11.80
C VAL A 156 -3.82 -0.04 -10.39
N VAL A 157 -3.51 -1.32 -10.18
CA VAL A 157 -3.03 -1.86 -8.90
C VAL A 157 -1.52 -1.71 -8.82
N CYS A 158 -1.07 -0.98 -7.81
CA CYS A 158 0.33 -0.79 -7.43
C CYS A 158 0.55 -1.51 -6.09
N SER A 159 1.05 -2.74 -6.13
CA SER A 159 1.26 -3.56 -4.95
C SER A 159 2.64 -3.37 -4.32
N GLY A 160 2.79 -3.79 -3.05
CA GLY A 160 4.06 -3.73 -2.32
C GLY A 160 5.10 -4.72 -2.86
N HIS A 161 4.68 -5.92 -3.19
CA HIS A 161 5.55 -7.02 -3.60
C HIS A 161 5.04 -7.74 -4.85
N ASP A 162 5.54 -7.35 -6.00
CA ASP A 162 5.34 -8.11 -7.23
C ASP A 162 6.65 -8.80 -7.65
N PRO A 163 6.60 -9.99 -8.27
CA PRO A 163 7.79 -10.62 -8.83
C PRO A 163 8.51 -9.68 -9.80
N PRO A 164 9.86 -9.74 -9.87
CA PRO A 164 10.63 -8.90 -10.78
C PRO A 164 10.14 -8.99 -12.23
N GLY A 165 9.85 -7.84 -12.84
CA GLY A 165 9.33 -7.76 -14.21
C GLY A 165 7.82 -7.88 -14.34
N THR A 166 7.09 -8.03 -13.23
CA THR A 166 5.63 -7.92 -13.25
C THR A 166 5.23 -6.49 -13.60
N GLU A 167 4.36 -6.34 -14.58
CA GLU A 167 3.76 -5.05 -14.90
C GLU A 167 2.55 -4.79 -14.00
N MET A 168 2.38 -3.55 -13.56
CA MET A 168 1.15 -3.12 -12.90
C MET A 168 -0.05 -3.36 -13.82
N LYS A 169 -1.11 -3.94 -13.29
CA LYS A 169 -2.31 -4.30 -14.04
C LYS A 169 -3.54 -3.59 -13.45
N SER A 170 -4.61 -3.51 -14.25
CA SER A 170 -5.88 -2.99 -13.77
C SER A 170 -6.54 -3.96 -12.78
N LEU A 171 -7.48 -3.44 -11.99
CA LEU A 171 -8.27 -4.26 -11.07
C LEU A 171 -9.10 -5.32 -11.84
N ASP A 172 -9.67 -4.98 -13.01
CA ASP A 172 -10.40 -5.96 -13.83
C ASP A 172 -9.50 -7.08 -14.32
N TRP A 173 -8.28 -6.75 -14.76
CA TRP A 173 -7.33 -7.80 -15.12
C TRP A 173 -7.02 -8.70 -13.91
N ASN A 174 -6.84 -8.13 -12.72
CA ASN A 174 -6.60 -8.90 -11.50
C ASN A 174 -7.81 -9.76 -11.09
N ARG A 175 -9.05 -9.30 -11.32
CA ARG A 175 -10.26 -10.12 -11.08
C ARG A 175 -10.25 -11.41 -11.91
N ASP A 176 -9.68 -11.38 -13.11
CA ASP A 176 -9.57 -12.53 -14.00
C ASP A 176 -8.34 -13.42 -13.75
N HIS A 177 -7.27 -12.86 -13.17
CA HIS A 177 -5.97 -13.54 -13.11
C HIS A 177 -5.47 -13.78 -11.68
N ASN A 178 -5.99 -13.09 -10.68
CA ASN A 178 -5.60 -13.30 -9.29
C ASN A 178 -6.42 -14.46 -8.70
N PRO A 179 -5.77 -15.53 -8.23
CA PRO A 179 -6.47 -16.73 -7.75
C PRO A 179 -7.41 -16.45 -6.58
N VAL A 180 -7.07 -15.45 -5.74
CA VAL A 180 -7.87 -15.10 -4.57
C VAL A 180 -9.17 -14.38 -4.95
N LEU A 181 -9.13 -13.49 -5.94
CA LEU A 181 -10.31 -12.71 -6.35
C LEU A 181 -11.38 -13.55 -7.07
N SER A 182 -11.04 -14.75 -7.52
CA SER A 182 -12.00 -15.71 -8.10
C SER A 182 -12.63 -16.66 -7.06
N MET A 183 -12.19 -16.61 -5.80
CA MET A 183 -12.70 -17.50 -4.75
C MET A 183 -14.08 -17.06 -4.30
N THR A 184 -14.95 -18.05 -4.06
CA THR A 184 -16.35 -17.84 -3.68
C THR A 184 -16.65 -18.27 -2.24
N SER A 185 -15.66 -18.80 -1.50
CA SER A 185 -15.85 -19.25 -0.12
C SER A 185 -14.65 -18.88 0.77
N PHE A 186 -14.94 -18.59 2.02
CA PHE A 186 -13.92 -18.37 3.03
C PHE A 186 -13.00 -19.59 3.22
N GLU A 187 -13.54 -20.80 3.15
CA GLU A 187 -12.76 -22.03 3.31
C GLU A 187 -11.69 -22.16 2.21
N SER A 188 -12.01 -21.79 0.97
CA SER A 188 -11.04 -21.78 -0.13
C SER A 188 -9.94 -20.73 0.09
N PHE A 189 -10.31 -19.54 0.54
CA PHE A 189 -9.37 -18.48 0.86
C PHE A 189 -8.44 -18.88 2.01
N LYS A 190 -9.00 -19.43 3.10
CA LYS A 190 -8.24 -19.91 4.24
C LYS A 190 -7.23 -20.99 3.85
N ALA A 191 -7.67 -21.97 3.06
CA ALA A 191 -6.78 -23.04 2.58
C ALA A 191 -5.65 -22.49 1.69
N TRP A 192 -5.92 -21.46 0.89
CA TRP A 192 -4.89 -20.79 0.07
C TRP A 192 -3.88 -20.06 0.95
N GLN A 193 -4.31 -19.32 1.97
CA GLN A 193 -3.43 -18.65 2.93
C GLN A 193 -2.54 -19.64 3.69
N GLU A 194 -3.10 -20.74 4.20
CA GLU A 194 -2.35 -21.81 4.87
C GLU A 194 -1.28 -22.42 3.96
N ALA A 195 -1.60 -22.66 2.68
CA ALA A 195 -0.67 -23.20 1.70
C ALA A 195 0.43 -22.18 1.31
N THR A 196 0.13 -20.89 1.36
CA THR A 196 1.08 -19.81 1.07
C THR A 196 2.02 -19.56 2.24
N ALA A 197 1.52 -19.54 3.47
CA ALA A 197 2.33 -19.41 4.69
C ALA A 197 3.31 -20.59 4.88
N ALA A 198 2.99 -21.77 4.35
CA ALA A 198 3.87 -22.94 4.41
C ALA A 198 5.06 -22.89 3.42
N LYS A 199 5.09 -21.95 2.49
CA LYS A 199 6.21 -21.77 1.56
C LYS A 199 7.35 -21.03 2.26
N PRO A 200 8.61 -21.51 2.16
CA PRO A 200 9.74 -20.75 2.69
C PRO A 200 9.84 -19.39 1.95
N VAL A 201 10.12 -18.35 2.73
CA VAL A 201 10.41 -17.00 2.24
C VAL A 201 11.73 -16.97 1.50
#